data_367e65dc5984f16cbaba7977866c7927
#
_entry.id   367e65dc5984f16cbaba7977866c7927
#
_cell.length_a   1.000
_cell.length_b   1.000
_cell.length_c   1.000
_cell.angle_alpha   90.00
_cell.angle_beta   90.00
_cell.angle_gamma   90.00
#
_symmetry.space_group_name_H-M   'P 1'
#
loop_
_entity.id
_entity.type
_entity.pdbx_description
1 polymer ?
#
loop_
_entity_poly.entity_id
_entity_poly.type
_entity_poly.pdbx_seq_one_letter_code
_entity_poly.pdbx_strand_id
1 'polypeptide(L)'
;VMVHRSQRPGIEVGGHISTYASAATLYEVGLNHFFRGKDHPGGGDHVFYQGHASPGMYARAFLEGRLSADQLDGFRQMKSHYIDGKQFGLPSYPHPRHMQDFWEFPTVSMGLGPMNAITQAMFDKYLLNRGIKDTSQQRVFAFLGDGELDEPESRGMLQYAAFEELDNLNFIVNCNLQRLDGPVRGNGKIIQELEAFFRGAGWNVIKVIWGREWDALLAKDRDGALVNLMNATPDGDYQTYKGESGGFVRDNFFGRDPRTKAMVADMTDEE
;
A
#
# COMPACT_ATOMS: atom_id res chain seq x y z
N VAL A 1 8.70 -5.48 -16.99
CA VAL A 1 9.69 -6.40 -17.57
C VAL A 1 9.81 -7.66 -16.70
N MET A 2 10.19 -7.56 -15.41
CA MET A 2 10.40 -8.70 -14.50
C MET A 2 9.19 -9.64 -14.46
N VAL A 3 8.00 -9.14 -14.13
CA VAL A 3 6.75 -9.94 -14.09
C VAL A 3 6.38 -10.50 -15.46
N HIS A 4 6.60 -9.74 -16.54
CA HIS A 4 6.40 -10.24 -17.90
C HIS A 4 7.34 -11.40 -18.24
N ARG A 5 8.62 -11.30 -17.86
CA ARG A 5 9.60 -12.37 -18.06
C ARG A 5 9.25 -13.64 -17.30
N SER A 6 8.67 -13.53 -16.11
CA SER A 6 8.26 -14.68 -15.30
C SER A 6 7.09 -15.47 -15.90
N GLN A 7 6.45 -14.96 -16.96
CA GLN A 7 5.37 -15.63 -17.70
C GLN A 7 5.84 -16.32 -18.98
N ARG A 8 7.15 -16.42 -19.22
CA ARG A 8 7.67 -17.14 -20.39
C ARG A 8 7.29 -18.62 -20.34
N PRO A 9 7.13 -19.28 -21.52
CA PRO A 9 6.91 -20.71 -21.59
C PRO A 9 7.96 -21.50 -20.77
N GLY A 10 7.49 -22.43 -19.95
CA GLY A 10 8.34 -23.24 -19.07
C GLY A 10 8.69 -22.59 -17.72
N ILE A 11 8.34 -21.33 -17.50
CA ILE A 11 8.47 -20.63 -16.20
C ILE A 11 7.09 -20.40 -15.61
N GLU A 12 6.25 -19.63 -16.23
CA GLU A 12 4.81 -19.44 -15.97
C GLU A 12 4.43 -19.18 -14.50
N VAL A 13 5.29 -18.48 -13.77
CA VAL A 13 5.08 -18.22 -12.34
C VAL A 13 4.30 -16.93 -12.06
N GLY A 14 4.03 -16.14 -13.08
CA GLY A 14 3.24 -14.91 -12.96
C GLY A 14 3.84 -13.85 -12.05
N GLY A 15 2.98 -13.01 -11.51
CA GLY A 15 3.35 -11.94 -10.56
C GLY A 15 2.27 -10.86 -10.50
N HIS A 16 2.33 -10.03 -9.45
CA HIS A 16 1.41 -8.92 -9.26
C HIS A 16 2.10 -7.59 -9.57
N ILE A 17 1.42 -6.72 -10.31
CA ILE A 17 1.91 -5.37 -10.64
C ILE A 17 0.96 -4.27 -10.15
N SER A 18 -0.33 -4.56 -10.01
CA SER A 18 -1.37 -3.59 -9.66
C SER A 18 -1.17 -2.97 -8.28
N THR A 19 -0.75 -3.75 -7.28
CA THR A 19 -0.48 -3.26 -5.93
C THR A 19 0.60 -2.19 -5.93
N TYR A 20 1.74 -2.46 -6.59
CA TYR A 20 2.79 -1.45 -6.66
C TYR A 20 2.36 -0.27 -7.54
N ALA A 21 1.68 -0.50 -8.66
CA ALA A 21 1.22 0.57 -9.53
C ALA A 21 0.32 1.58 -8.79
N SER A 22 -0.57 1.10 -7.92
CA SER A 22 -1.43 1.96 -7.11
C SER A 22 -0.71 2.64 -5.93
N ALA A 23 0.35 2.02 -5.39
CA ALA A 23 1.09 2.50 -4.22
C ALA A 23 2.45 3.13 -4.56
N ALA A 24 2.85 3.19 -5.84
CA ALA A 24 4.18 3.61 -6.25
C ALA A 24 4.58 4.98 -5.68
N THR A 25 3.71 5.97 -5.77
CA THR A 25 3.97 7.31 -5.21
C THR A 25 4.19 7.27 -3.70
N LEU A 26 3.43 6.46 -2.97
CA LEU A 26 3.58 6.32 -1.51
C LEU A 26 4.96 5.75 -1.17
N TYR A 27 5.40 4.71 -1.87
CA TYR A 27 6.72 4.12 -1.68
C TYR A 27 7.84 5.08 -2.08
N GLU A 28 7.74 5.73 -3.24
CA GLU A 28 8.77 6.64 -3.73
C GLU A 28 8.94 7.86 -2.82
N VAL A 29 7.84 8.44 -2.36
CA VAL A 29 7.87 9.54 -1.39
C VAL A 29 8.44 9.09 -0.05
N GLY A 30 8.02 7.92 0.44
CA GLY A 30 8.54 7.34 1.68
C GLY A 30 10.05 7.13 1.62
N LEU A 31 10.54 6.44 0.59
CA LEU A 31 11.95 6.10 0.42
C LEU A 31 12.85 7.31 0.15
N ASN A 32 12.34 8.32 -0.55
CA ASN A 32 13.17 9.48 -0.92
C ASN A 32 13.15 10.60 0.13
N HIS A 33 12.11 10.68 0.98
CA HIS A 33 11.91 11.86 1.83
C HIS A 33 11.67 11.57 3.31
N PHE A 34 11.23 10.37 3.68
CA PHE A 34 10.77 10.11 5.04
C PHE A 34 11.51 8.99 5.75
N PHE A 35 11.75 7.85 5.09
CA PHE A 35 12.35 6.70 5.76
C PHE A 35 13.85 6.90 5.96
N ARG A 36 14.30 6.65 7.17
CA ARG A 36 15.71 6.76 7.55
C ARG A 36 16.39 5.41 7.42
N GLY A 37 17.55 5.40 6.77
CA GLY A 37 18.39 4.21 6.63
C GLY A 37 19.04 3.80 7.94
N LYS A 38 19.64 2.60 7.96
CA LYS A 38 20.28 2.03 9.15
C LYS A 38 21.50 2.81 9.65
N ASP A 39 22.09 3.63 8.80
CA ASP A 39 23.20 4.54 9.07
C ASP A 39 22.80 5.87 9.75
N HIS A 40 21.50 6.11 9.89
CA HIS A 40 21.01 7.32 10.56
C HIS A 40 21.37 7.30 12.05
N PRO A 41 21.89 8.43 12.63
CA PRO A 41 22.33 8.48 14.04
C PRO A 41 21.24 8.09 15.06
N GLY A 42 19.98 8.38 14.76
CA GLY A 42 18.83 8.02 15.61
C GLY A 42 18.31 6.59 15.39
N GLY A 43 19.07 5.75 14.66
CA GLY A 43 18.65 4.44 14.19
C GLY A 43 17.80 4.50 12.92
N GLY A 44 17.77 3.41 12.14
CA GLY A 44 16.96 3.27 10.94
C GLY A 44 15.49 3.03 11.28
N ASP A 45 14.60 3.46 10.41
CA ASP A 45 13.19 3.14 10.52
C ASP A 45 12.91 1.70 10.06
N HIS A 46 11.90 1.08 10.64
CA HIS A 46 11.43 -0.25 10.25
C HIS A 46 10.30 -0.12 9.25
N VAL A 47 10.46 -0.70 8.05
CA VAL A 47 9.45 -0.61 7.00
C VAL A 47 8.94 -2.00 6.64
N PHE A 48 7.68 -2.24 6.90
CA PHE A 48 6.95 -3.45 6.50
C PHE A 48 6.32 -3.20 5.13
N TYR A 49 6.95 -3.71 4.08
CA TYR A 49 6.44 -3.58 2.73
C TYR A 49 5.28 -4.55 2.50
N GLN A 50 4.23 -4.11 1.86
CA GLN A 50 3.13 -5.01 1.46
C GLN A 50 3.67 -6.14 0.55
N GLY A 51 3.33 -7.38 0.84
CA GLY A 51 3.88 -8.55 0.15
C GLY A 51 3.76 -8.47 -1.37
N HIS A 52 2.59 -8.11 -1.88
CA HIS A 52 2.33 -7.98 -3.32
C HIS A 52 3.11 -6.83 -4.00
N ALA A 53 3.65 -5.89 -3.26
CA ALA A 53 4.47 -4.80 -3.80
C ALA A 53 5.94 -5.19 -4.05
N SER A 54 6.37 -6.40 -3.66
CA SER A 54 7.76 -6.86 -3.82
C SER A 54 8.34 -6.66 -5.23
N PRO A 55 7.60 -6.89 -6.34
CA PRO A 55 8.13 -6.62 -7.68
C PRO A 55 8.60 -5.18 -7.88
N GLY A 56 7.90 -4.21 -7.30
CA GLY A 56 8.29 -2.82 -7.36
C GLY A 56 9.55 -2.53 -6.57
N MET A 57 9.71 -3.13 -5.38
CA MET A 57 10.91 -3.01 -4.57
C MET A 57 12.14 -3.59 -5.29
N TYR A 58 11.99 -4.73 -5.96
CA TYR A 58 13.06 -5.29 -6.79
C TYR A 58 13.40 -4.41 -7.99
N ALA A 59 12.37 -3.85 -8.66
CA ALA A 59 12.58 -2.93 -9.76
C ALA A 59 13.33 -1.66 -9.34
N ARG A 60 12.98 -1.08 -8.18
CA ARG A 60 13.70 0.05 -7.60
C ARG A 60 15.14 -0.33 -7.26
N ALA A 61 15.36 -1.44 -6.59
CA ALA A 61 16.70 -1.90 -6.22
C ALA A 61 17.59 -2.17 -7.46
N PHE A 62 16.99 -2.61 -8.56
CA PHE A 62 17.69 -2.71 -9.84
C PHE A 62 18.13 -1.33 -10.38
N LEU A 63 17.24 -0.33 -10.32
CA LEU A 63 17.57 1.05 -10.74
C LEU A 63 18.63 1.69 -9.85
N GLU A 64 18.69 1.30 -8.58
CA GLU A 64 19.74 1.70 -7.62
C GLU A 64 21.07 0.92 -7.79
N GLY A 65 21.13 -0.03 -8.74
CA GLY A 65 22.32 -0.86 -8.96
C GLY A 65 22.54 -1.95 -7.90
N ARG A 66 21.57 -2.22 -7.03
CA ARG A 66 21.64 -3.25 -5.98
C ARG A 66 21.29 -4.65 -6.46
N LEU A 67 20.55 -4.76 -7.56
CA LEU A 67 20.20 -6.01 -8.22
C LEU A 67 20.56 -5.94 -9.72
N SER A 68 20.98 -7.07 -10.28
CA SER A 68 21.26 -7.21 -11.71
C SER A 68 20.01 -7.65 -12.50
N ALA A 69 20.08 -7.55 -13.83
CA ALA A 69 19.03 -8.05 -14.71
C ALA A 69 18.86 -9.58 -14.58
N ASP A 70 19.95 -10.30 -14.40
CA ASP A 70 19.92 -11.77 -14.22
C ASP A 70 19.24 -12.14 -12.90
N GLN A 71 19.45 -11.35 -11.85
CA GLN A 71 18.74 -11.55 -10.59
C GLN A 71 17.23 -11.31 -10.73
N LEU A 72 16.81 -10.28 -11.50
CA LEU A 72 15.40 -10.05 -11.77
C LEU A 72 14.76 -11.19 -12.60
N ASP A 73 15.51 -11.85 -13.46
CA ASP A 73 15.01 -13.01 -14.19
C ASP A 73 14.69 -14.20 -13.28
N GLY A 74 15.30 -14.25 -12.08
CA GLY A 74 15.00 -15.23 -11.04
C GLY A 74 13.76 -14.96 -10.21
N PHE A 75 12.93 -14.00 -10.57
CA PHE A 75 11.72 -13.69 -9.80
C PHE A 75 10.78 -14.90 -9.71
N ARG A 76 10.38 -15.26 -8.50
CA ARG A 76 9.58 -16.43 -8.13
C ARG A 76 10.22 -17.80 -8.46
N GLN A 77 11.54 -17.83 -8.69
CA GLN A 77 12.27 -19.04 -9.08
C GLN A 77 13.30 -19.43 -8.00
N MET A 78 12.92 -19.39 -6.73
CA MET A 78 13.81 -19.60 -5.59
C MET A 78 14.64 -20.90 -5.66
N LYS A 79 14.13 -21.96 -6.29
CA LYS A 79 14.77 -23.27 -6.36
C LYS A 79 15.40 -23.59 -7.72
N SER A 80 15.08 -22.84 -8.76
CA SER A 80 15.44 -23.18 -10.16
C SER A 80 16.31 -22.16 -10.86
N HIS A 81 16.52 -20.98 -10.26
CA HIS A 81 17.35 -19.94 -10.85
C HIS A 81 18.77 -19.95 -10.26
N TYR A 82 19.78 -19.93 -11.10
CA TYR A 82 21.19 -19.96 -10.73
C TYR A 82 21.96 -18.86 -11.46
N ILE A 83 22.88 -18.20 -10.72
CA ILE A 83 23.85 -17.26 -11.24
C ILE A 83 25.23 -17.74 -10.76
N ASP A 84 26.18 -17.93 -11.68
CA ASP A 84 27.53 -18.42 -11.37
C ASP A 84 27.54 -19.71 -10.52
N GLY A 85 26.61 -20.63 -10.81
CA GLY A 85 26.46 -21.90 -10.11
C GLY A 85 25.88 -21.81 -8.70
N LYS A 86 25.53 -20.61 -8.24
CA LYS A 86 24.83 -20.39 -6.96
C LYS A 86 23.35 -20.17 -7.19
N GLN A 87 22.54 -20.80 -6.35
CA GLN A 87 21.08 -20.60 -6.39
C GLN A 87 20.74 -19.15 -6.01
N PHE A 88 20.04 -18.48 -6.91
CA PHE A 88 19.60 -17.10 -6.69
C PHE A 88 18.25 -16.86 -7.32
N GLY A 89 17.20 -16.97 -6.54
CA GLY A 89 15.85 -16.65 -6.96
C GLY A 89 15.24 -15.57 -6.08
N LEU A 90 14.59 -14.59 -6.69
CA LEU A 90 13.89 -13.57 -5.93
C LEU A 90 12.55 -14.11 -5.41
N PRO A 91 12.31 -14.10 -4.08
CA PRO A 91 11.05 -14.58 -3.51
C PRO A 91 9.85 -13.71 -3.92
N SER A 92 8.66 -14.32 -3.90
CA SER A 92 7.41 -13.64 -4.23
C SER A 92 7.07 -12.50 -3.29
N TYR A 93 7.41 -12.69 -2.01
CA TYR A 93 7.17 -11.77 -0.91
C TYR A 93 8.45 -11.49 -0.14
N PRO A 94 8.51 -10.44 0.68
CA PRO A 94 9.63 -10.21 1.59
C PRO A 94 9.98 -11.47 2.39
N HIS A 95 11.22 -11.92 2.24
CA HIS A 95 11.68 -13.18 2.82
C HIS A 95 13.09 -13.05 3.41
N PRO A 96 13.24 -12.57 4.66
CA PRO A 96 14.53 -12.29 5.28
C PRO A 96 15.50 -13.49 5.31
N ARG A 97 15.00 -14.71 5.54
CA ARG A 97 15.86 -15.91 5.57
C ARG A 97 16.49 -16.24 4.21
N HIS A 98 15.83 -15.85 3.12
CA HIS A 98 16.32 -16.09 1.77
C HIS A 98 17.16 -14.93 1.23
N MET A 99 16.83 -13.69 1.63
CA MET A 99 17.54 -12.46 1.24
C MET A 99 17.83 -11.61 2.49
N GLN A 100 18.78 -12.04 3.33
CA GLN A 100 19.07 -11.44 4.64
C GLN A 100 19.55 -9.98 4.54
N ASP A 101 20.32 -9.66 3.50
CA ASP A 101 20.86 -8.32 3.29
C ASP A 101 19.89 -7.38 2.56
N PHE A 102 18.71 -7.89 2.18
CA PHE A 102 17.72 -7.14 1.41
C PHE A 102 16.43 -6.91 2.18
N TRP A 103 15.83 -7.97 2.72
CA TRP A 103 14.57 -7.91 3.47
C TRP A 103 14.82 -7.94 4.98
N GLU A 104 14.28 -6.97 5.69
CA GLU A 104 14.36 -6.94 7.15
C GLU A 104 13.19 -7.72 7.80
N PHE A 105 11.99 -7.58 7.26
CA PHE A 105 10.78 -8.20 7.82
C PHE A 105 10.08 -9.09 6.80
N PRO A 106 9.56 -10.25 7.24
CA PRO A 106 8.68 -11.05 6.40
C PRO A 106 7.29 -10.43 6.36
N THR A 107 6.73 -10.30 5.17
CA THR A 107 5.36 -9.88 4.97
C THR A 107 4.67 -10.74 3.93
N VAL A 108 3.37 -10.90 4.11
CA VAL A 108 2.43 -11.49 3.16
C VAL A 108 1.19 -10.60 3.14
N SER A 109 0.18 -10.91 2.33
CA SER A 109 -1.03 -10.08 2.25
C SER A 109 -2.20 -10.69 3.04
N MET A 110 -1.91 -11.40 4.14
CA MET A 110 -2.85 -12.20 4.92
C MET A 110 -2.91 -11.78 6.40
N GLY A 111 -2.77 -10.49 6.67
CA GLY A 111 -2.96 -9.92 8.00
C GLY A 111 -1.78 -10.03 8.97
N LEU A 112 -0.72 -10.74 8.62
CA LEU A 112 0.44 -10.91 9.50
C LEU A 112 1.36 -9.68 9.51
N GLY A 113 1.43 -8.93 8.40
CA GLY A 113 2.22 -7.70 8.30
C GLY A 113 1.85 -6.67 9.37
N PRO A 114 0.59 -6.26 9.47
CA PRO A 114 0.12 -5.35 10.51
C PRO A 114 0.41 -5.83 11.93
N MET A 115 0.15 -7.09 12.22
CA MET A 115 0.38 -7.68 13.54
C MET A 115 1.87 -7.67 13.91
N ASN A 116 2.74 -8.02 12.96
CA ASN A 116 4.19 -7.99 13.17
C ASN A 116 4.71 -6.56 13.36
N ALA A 117 4.16 -5.58 12.63
CA ALA A 117 4.53 -4.17 12.78
C ALA A 117 4.13 -3.61 14.16
N ILE A 118 2.95 -3.97 14.67
CA ILE A 118 2.52 -3.63 16.03
C ILE A 118 3.48 -4.24 17.05
N THR A 119 3.79 -5.53 16.90
CA THR A 119 4.71 -6.23 17.80
C THR A 119 6.12 -5.60 17.77
N GLN A 120 6.62 -5.21 16.59
CA GLN A 120 7.90 -4.51 16.47
C GLN A 120 7.88 -3.16 17.18
N ALA A 121 6.84 -2.37 16.99
CA ALA A 121 6.70 -1.07 17.65
C ALA A 121 6.68 -1.19 19.18
N MET A 122 5.99 -2.21 19.71
CA MET A 122 6.02 -2.56 21.13
C MET A 122 7.43 -2.95 21.60
N PHE A 123 8.10 -3.79 20.82
CA PHE A 123 9.44 -4.23 21.17
C PHE A 123 10.45 -3.08 21.18
N ASP A 124 10.32 -2.14 20.28
CA ASP A 124 11.15 -0.92 20.28
C ASP A 124 10.93 -0.10 21.57
N LYS A 125 9.67 0.09 21.99
CA LYS A 125 9.37 0.74 23.29
C LYS A 125 9.91 -0.07 24.48
N TYR A 126 9.81 -1.38 24.44
CA TYR A 126 10.40 -2.23 25.46
C TYR A 126 11.93 -2.05 25.56
N LEU A 127 12.64 -2.04 24.44
CA LEU A 127 14.09 -1.83 24.42
C LEU A 127 14.49 -0.46 25.00
N LEU A 128 13.74 0.58 24.64
CA LEU A 128 13.94 1.93 25.15
C LEU A 128 13.69 1.99 26.68
N ASN A 129 12.54 1.49 27.13
CA ASN A 129 12.14 1.53 28.53
C ASN A 129 13.08 0.72 29.45
N ARG A 130 13.69 -0.34 28.89
CA ARG A 130 14.67 -1.15 29.61
C ARG A 130 16.09 -0.58 29.53
N GLY A 131 16.33 0.48 28.80
CA GLY A 131 17.65 1.05 28.58
C GLY A 131 18.61 0.12 27.82
N ILE A 132 18.07 -0.84 27.04
CA ILE A 132 18.86 -1.81 26.26
C ILE A 132 19.35 -1.15 24.96
N LYS A 133 18.48 -0.39 24.31
CA LYS A 133 18.77 0.33 23.07
C LYS A 133 17.94 1.62 23.03
N ASP A 134 18.56 2.72 22.60
CA ASP A 134 17.81 3.95 22.32
C ASP A 134 17.07 3.80 20.98
N THR A 135 15.77 3.65 21.06
CA THR A 135 14.83 3.56 19.94
C THR A 135 13.89 4.75 19.91
N SER A 136 14.17 5.81 20.68
CA SER A 136 13.27 6.97 20.84
C SER A 136 12.94 7.68 19.52
N GLN A 137 13.83 7.59 18.54
CA GLN A 137 13.65 8.19 17.22
C GLN A 137 13.23 7.20 16.14
N GLN A 138 13.29 5.89 16.39
CA GLN A 138 12.91 4.88 15.40
C GLN A 138 11.40 4.86 15.19
N ARG A 139 10.99 4.75 13.93
CA ARG A 139 9.59 4.64 13.52
C ARG A 139 9.34 3.31 12.84
N VAL A 140 8.15 2.80 13.01
CA VAL A 140 7.66 1.62 12.30
C VAL A 140 6.60 2.05 11.30
N PHE A 141 6.83 1.75 10.03
CA PHE A 141 5.91 2.00 8.94
C PHE A 141 5.43 0.67 8.37
N ALA A 142 4.11 0.50 8.21
CA ALA A 142 3.56 -0.68 7.58
C ALA A 142 2.62 -0.29 6.43
N PHE A 143 2.91 -0.83 5.24
CA PHE A 143 2.07 -0.68 4.07
C PHE A 143 1.08 -1.82 3.98
N LEU A 144 -0.19 -1.48 3.93
CA LEU A 144 -1.31 -2.41 3.99
C LEU A 144 -2.25 -2.20 2.80
N GLY A 145 -2.89 -3.28 2.35
CA GLY A 145 -4.04 -3.18 1.47
C GLY A 145 -5.35 -3.10 2.24
N ASP A 146 -6.37 -2.50 1.63
CA ASP A 146 -7.73 -2.49 2.17
C ASP A 146 -8.29 -3.90 2.39
N GLY A 147 -8.03 -4.83 1.46
CA GLY A 147 -8.42 -6.23 1.60
C GLY A 147 -7.67 -6.98 2.70
N GLU A 148 -6.42 -6.63 2.99
CA GLU A 148 -5.65 -7.23 4.08
C GLU A 148 -6.25 -6.92 5.46
N LEU A 149 -6.94 -5.80 5.59
CA LEU A 149 -7.60 -5.39 6.82
C LEU A 149 -8.93 -6.12 7.09
N ASP A 150 -9.36 -7.03 6.22
CA ASP A 150 -10.46 -7.96 6.51
C ASP A 150 -10.02 -9.16 7.34
N GLU A 151 -8.74 -9.45 7.34
CA GLU A 151 -8.19 -10.56 8.11
C GLU A 151 -8.36 -10.32 9.62
N PRO A 152 -8.87 -11.30 10.38
CA PRO A 152 -9.06 -11.17 11.82
C PRO A 152 -7.79 -10.78 12.57
N GLU A 153 -6.64 -11.26 12.12
CA GLU A 153 -5.33 -10.97 12.70
C GLU A 153 -5.00 -9.48 12.59
N SER A 154 -5.28 -8.86 11.45
CA SER A 154 -5.08 -7.42 11.26
C SER A 154 -5.97 -6.61 12.21
N ARG A 155 -7.25 -6.97 12.31
CA ARG A 155 -8.23 -6.23 13.10
C ARG A 155 -8.02 -6.40 14.60
N GLY A 156 -7.67 -7.60 15.04
CA GLY A 156 -7.58 -7.93 16.47
C GLY A 156 -6.52 -7.13 17.24
N MET A 157 -5.44 -6.74 16.58
CA MET A 157 -4.32 -6.03 17.22
C MET A 157 -4.46 -4.49 17.22
N LEU A 158 -5.41 -3.91 16.49
CA LEU A 158 -5.50 -2.45 16.35
C LEU A 158 -5.83 -1.75 17.66
N GLN A 159 -6.77 -2.27 18.44
CA GLN A 159 -7.10 -1.73 19.76
C GLN A 159 -5.93 -1.84 20.73
N TYR A 160 -5.18 -2.93 20.63
CA TYR A 160 -4.02 -3.16 21.46
C TYR A 160 -2.91 -2.13 21.20
N ALA A 161 -2.65 -1.79 19.95
CA ALA A 161 -1.70 -0.75 19.59
C ALA A 161 -2.07 0.62 20.18
N ALA A 162 -3.36 0.96 20.16
CA ALA A 162 -3.84 2.20 20.79
C ALA A 162 -3.76 2.14 22.31
N PHE A 163 -4.09 1.03 22.95
CA PHE A 163 -4.00 0.82 24.38
C PHE A 163 -2.56 0.95 24.90
N GLU A 164 -1.59 0.43 24.16
CA GLU A 164 -0.16 0.52 24.46
C GLU A 164 0.47 1.87 24.03
N GLU A 165 -0.34 2.80 23.52
CA GLU A 165 0.10 4.14 23.09
C GLU A 165 1.31 4.09 22.16
N LEU A 166 1.24 3.26 21.10
CA LEU A 166 2.34 3.07 20.16
C LEU A 166 2.46 4.25 19.18
N ASP A 167 2.97 5.39 19.66
CA ASP A 167 3.15 6.62 18.87
C ASP A 167 4.31 6.55 17.85
N ASN A 168 5.10 5.48 17.90
CA ASN A 168 6.15 5.16 16.94
C ASN A 168 5.66 4.34 15.74
N LEU A 169 4.36 3.98 15.68
CA LEU A 169 3.77 3.14 14.63
C LEU A 169 2.93 3.96 13.64
N ASN A 170 3.13 3.72 12.35
CA ASN A 170 2.40 4.35 11.26
C ASN A 170 1.89 3.29 10.29
N PHE A 171 0.59 3.24 10.06
CA PHE A 171 -0.01 2.42 9.02
C PHE A 171 -0.34 3.27 7.79
N ILE A 172 0.05 2.80 6.62
CA ILE A 172 -0.22 3.41 5.33
C ILE A 172 -1.13 2.45 4.56
N VAL A 173 -2.43 2.73 4.59
CA VAL A 173 -3.44 1.86 3.96
C VAL A 173 -3.70 2.32 2.54
N ASN A 174 -3.32 1.49 1.57
CA ASN A 174 -3.62 1.72 0.16
C ASN A 174 -5.00 1.18 -0.19
N CYS A 175 -5.99 2.05 -0.24
CA CYS A 175 -7.36 1.72 -0.61
C CYS A 175 -7.54 1.80 -2.13
N ASN A 176 -7.12 0.75 -2.84
CA ASN A 176 -7.29 0.66 -4.29
C ASN A 176 -8.59 -0.02 -4.71
N LEU A 177 -9.44 -0.40 -3.75
CA LEU A 177 -10.75 -1.02 -3.94
C LEU A 177 -10.69 -2.38 -4.68
N GLN A 178 -9.56 -3.08 -4.62
CA GLN A 178 -9.36 -4.35 -5.32
C GLN A 178 -9.02 -5.48 -4.35
N ARG A 179 -9.61 -6.65 -4.60
CA ARG A 179 -9.32 -7.91 -3.94
C ARG A 179 -9.03 -9.00 -4.97
N LEU A 180 -8.41 -10.09 -4.54
CA LEU A 180 -8.10 -11.22 -5.41
C LEU A 180 -9.34 -11.97 -5.89
N ASP A 181 -10.37 -12.03 -5.07
CA ASP A 181 -11.57 -12.86 -5.25
C ASP A 181 -12.83 -12.07 -5.63
N GLY A 182 -12.67 -10.83 -6.05
CA GLY A 182 -13.79 -10.01 -6.52
C GLY A 182 -13.89 -8.62 -5.91
N PRO A 183 -15.05 -7.99 -5.98
CA PRO A 183 -15.26 -6.65 -5.46
C PRO A 183 -15.16 -6.63 -3.93
N VAL A 184 -14.82 -5.46 -3.40
CA VAL A 184 -14.73 -5.21 -1.96
C VAL A 184 -16.08 -5.55 -1.30
N ARG A 185 -16.02 -6.35 -0.22
CA ARG A 185 -17.19 -6.73 0.57
C ARG A 185 -17.53 -5.63 1.58
N GLY A 186 -18.67 -5.77 2.22
CA GLY A 186 -19.15 -4.87 3.25
C GLY A 186 -20.29 -4.01 2.77
N ASN A 187 -20.42 -2.80 3.31
CA ASN A 187 -21.48 -1.86 2.96
C ASN A 187 -21.23 -1.12 1.62
N GLY A 188 -20.22 -1.52 0.85
CA GLY A 188 -19.83 -0.90 -0.41
C GLY A 188 -19.07 0.42 -0.27
N LYS A 189 -18.53 0.72 0.93
CA LYS A 189 -17.80 1.96 1.25
C LYS A 189 -16.63 1.67 2.19
N ILE A 190 -15.66 0.91 1.69
CA ILE A 190 -14.56 0.40 2.52
C ILE A 190 -13.73 1.50 3.18
N ILE A 191 -13.52 2.63 2.50
CA ILE A 191 -12.73 3.74 3.05
C ILE A 191 -13.39 4.31 4.30
N GLN A 192 -14.71 4.55 4.26
CA GLN A 192 -15.47 5.04 5.41
C GLN A 192 -15.54 4.00 6.53
N GLU A 193 -15.68 2.72 6.17
CA GLU A 193 -15.68 1.63 7.15
C GLU A 193 -14.34 1.54 7.87
N LEU A 194 -13.23 1.54 7.14
CA LEU A 194 -11.89 1.49 7.73
C LEU A 194 -11.59 2.75 8.56
N GLU A 195 -11.94 3.95 8.08
CA GLU A 195 -11.78 5.17 8.85
C GLU A 195 -12.52 5.08 10.20
N ALA A 196 -13.78 4.66 10.18
CA ALA A 196 -14.58 4.50 11.39
C ALA A 196 -13.98 3.44 12.33
N PHE A 197 -13.51 2.35 11.78
CA PHE A 197 -12.89 1.26 12.53
C PHE A 197 -11.60 1.70 13.24
N PHE A 198 -10.67 2.34 12.51
CA PHE A 198 -9.42 2.84 13.10
C PHE A 198 -9.68 3.93 14.14
N ARG A 199 -10.58 4.88 13.87
CA ARG A 199 -10.96 5.91 14.84
C ARG A 199 -11.60 5.30 16.08
N GLY A 200 -12.50 4.34 15.92
CA GLY A 200 -13.13 3.61 17.01
C GLY A 200 -12.14 2.80 17.85
N ALA A 201 -11.06 2.33 17.26
CA ALA A 201 -9.96 1.67 17.96
C ALA A 201 -8.98 2.64 18.64
N GLY A 202 -9.14 3.96 18.51
CA GLY A 202 -8.30 4.97 19.16
C GLY A 202 -7.14 5.50 18.32
N TRP A 203 -7.09 5.21 17.02
CA TRP A 203 -6.04 5.68 16.12
C TRP A 203 -6.31 7.11 15.63
N ASN A 204 -5.24 7.85 15.40
CA ASN A 204 -5.30 9.10 14.64
C ASN A 204 -5.34 8.75 13.14
N VAL A 205 -6.40 9.17 12.45
CA VAL A 205 -6.62 8.82 11.03
C VAL A 205 -6.56 10.07 10.16
N ILE A 206 -5.67 10.04 9.18
CA ILE A 206 -5.59 11.03 8.10
C ILE A 206 -6.05 10.35 6.82
N LYS A 207 -7.10 10.89 6.21
CA LYS A 207 -7.65 10.39 4.96
C LYS A 207 -7.17 11.26 3.80
N VAL A 208 -6.47 10.65 2.85
CA VAL A 208 -6.05 11.28 1.61
C VAL A 208 -6.90 10.72 0.48
N ILE A 209 -7.59 11.58 -0.25
CA ILE A 209 -8.53 11.18 -1.30
C ILE A 209 -8.07 11.76 -2.62
N TRP A 210 -7.92 10.90 -3.63
CA TRP A 210 -7.67 11.25 -5.03
C TRP A 210 -6.31 11.96 -5.28
N GLY A 211 -6.03 12.26 -6.54
CA GLY A 211 -4.88 13.06 -6.95
C GLY A 211 -5.21 14.55 -6.94
N ARG A 212 -4.18 15.38 -7.03
CA ARG A 212 -4.28 16.85 -7.06
C ARG A 212 -5.10 17.39 -8.23
N GLU A 213 -5.33 16.60 -9.26
CA GLU A 213 -6.17 16.94 -10.41
C GLU A 213 -7.62 17.25 -9.99
N TRP A 214 -8.05 16.64 -8.88
CA TRP A 214 -9.36 16.92 -8.27
C TRP A 214 -9.43 18.24 -7.51
N ASP A 215 -8.31 18.83 -7.14
CA ASP A 215 -8.26 20.06 -6.33
C ASP A 215 -9.02 21.21 -7.01
N ALA A 216 -8.91 21.32 -8.33
CA ALA A 216 -9.60 22.36 -9.09
C ALA A 216 -11.13 22.19 -9.08
N LEU A 217 -11.62 20.95 -9.10
CA LEU A 217 -13.06 20.65 -8.99
C LEU A 217 -13.56 20.84 -7.56
N LEU A 218 -12.80 20.36 -6.58
CA LEU A 218 -13.13 20.53 -5.16
C LEU A 218 -13.14 22.00 -4.74
N ALA A 219 -12.25 22.84 -5.31
CA ALA A 219 -12.25 24.28 -5.08
C ALA A 219 -13.51 24.99 -5.64
N LYS A 220 -14.15 24.42 -6.65
CA LYS A 220 -15.44 24.91 -7.20
C LYS A 220 -16.65 24.44 -6.41
N ASP A 221 -16.52 23.42 -5.56
CA ASP A 221 -17.60 22.77 -4.81
C ASP A 221 -17.98 23.57 -3.56
N ARG A 222 -18.58 24.75 -3.76
CA ARG A 222 -18.90 25.69 -2.66
C ARG A 222 -20.03 25.20 -1.74
N ASP A 223 -20.92 24.38 -2.23
CA ASP A 223 -22.09 23.87 -1.51
C ASP A 223 -21.98 22.38 -1.14
N GLY A 224 -20.82 21.76 -1.41
CA GLY A 224 -20.51 20.38 -1.06
C GLY A 224 -21.23 19.35 -1.94
N ALA A 225 -21.76 19.73 -3.10
CA ALA A 225 -22.46 18.81 -3.99
C ALA A 225 -21.55 17.69 -4.50
N LEU A 226 -20.33 18.01 -4.89
CA LEU A 226 -19.34 17.03 -5.34
C LEU A 226 -18.87 16.12 -4.20
N VAL A 227 -18.55 16.68 -3.04
CA VAL A 227 -18.15 15.90 -1.85
C VAL A 227 -19.29 14.95 -1.43
N ASN A 228 -20.54 15.42 -1.45
CA ASN A 228 -21.68 14.58 -1.12
C ASN A 228 -21.89 13.46 -2.15
N LEU A 229 -21.72 13.75 -3.44
CA LEU A 229 -21.77 12.75 -4.51
C LEU A 229 -20.69 11.70 -4.35
N MET A 230 -19.44 12.13 -4.08
CA MET A 230 -18.32 11.24 -3.82
C MET A 230 -18.59 10.32 -2.62
N ASN A 231 -19.10 10.88 -1.53
CA ASN A 231 -19.42 10.09 -0.33
C ASN A 231 -20.61 9.15 -0.54
N ALA A 232 -21.55 9.49 -1.41
CA ALA A 232 -22.72 8.65 -1.70
C ALA A 232 -22.42 7.51 -2.69
N THR A 233 -21.37 7.63 -3.50
CA THR A 233 -21.03 6.67 -4.54
C THR A 233 -20.41 5.41 -3.94
N PRO A 234 -20.94 4.20 -4.24
CA PRO A 234 -20.39 2.94 -3.80
C PRO A 234 -19.04 2.62 -4.47
N ASP A 235 -18.23 1.80 -3.80
CA ASP A 235 -16.91 1.37 -4.29
C ASP A 235 -16.97 0.64 -5.63
N GLY A 236 -18.02 -0.17 -5.85
CA GLY A 236 -18.25 -0.86 -7.12
C GLY A 236 -18.47 0.08 -8.30
N ASP A 237 -19.15 1.20 -8.08
CA ASP A 237 -19.34 2.23 -9.10
C ASP A 237 -18.01 2.89 -9.45
N TYR A 238 -17.15 3.18 -8.47
CA TYR A 238 -15.81 3.71 -8.72
C TYR A 238 -14.94 2.76 -9.53
N GLN A 239 -15.04 1.45 -9.29
CA GLN A 239 -14.34 0.46 -10.09
C GLN A 239 -14.81 0.47 -11.55
N THR A 240 -16.11 0.63 -11.77
CA THR A 240 -16.69 0.79 -13.11
C THR A 240 -16.16 2.04 -13.78
N TYR A 241 -16.23 3.19 -13.12
CA TYR A 241 -15.76 4.47 -13.69
C TYR A 241 -14.30 4.46 -14.08
N LYS A 242 -13.45 3.73 -13.34
CA LYS A 242 -12.03 3.60 -13.66
C LYS A 242 -11.77 2.92 -15.01
N GLY A 243 -12.66 2.06 -15.46
CA GLY A 243 -12.56 1.32 -16.72
C GLY A 243 -13.27 1.97 -17.90
N GLU A 244 -14.07 3.01 -17.67
CA GLU A 244 -14.93 3.62 -18.66
C GLU A 244 -14.35 4.94 -19.23
N SER A 245 -14.98 5.45 -20.29
CA SER A 245 -14.59 6.73 -20.91
C SER A 245 -14.95 7.93 -20.05
N GLY A 246 -14.25 9.06 -20.26
CA GLY A 246 -14.58 10.33 -19.61
C GLY A 246 -16.02 10.78 -19.84
N GLY A 247 -16.54 10.57 -21.04
CA GLY A 247 -17.97 10.82 -21.35
C GLY A 247 -18.91 10.00 -20.50
N PHE A 248 -18.61 8.70 -20.30
CA PHE A 248 -19.38 7.85 -19.40
C PHE A 248 -19.37 8.36 -17.96
N VAL A 249 -18.19 8.74 -17.45
CA VAL A 249 -18.02 9.29 -16.09
C VAL A 249 -18.80 10.62 -15.94
N ARG A 250 -18.73 11.49 -16.95
CA ARG A 250 -19.47 12.75 -16.96
C ARG A 250 -20.97 12.53 -16.84
N ASP A 251 -21.51 11.56 -17.57
CA ASP A 251 -22.95 11.30 -17.59
C ASP A 251 -23.42 10.48 -16.38
N ASN A 252 -22.65 9.50 -15.91
CA ASN A 252 -23.08 8.54 -14.92
C ASN A 252 -22.60 8.84 -13.49
N PHE A 253 -21.51 9.58 -13.32
CA PHE A 253 -21.06 10.06 -12.03
C PHE A 253 -21.50 11.52 -11.83
N PHE A 254 -20.90 12.45 -12.58
CA PHE A 254 -21.23 13.89 -12.44
C PHE A 254 -22.68 14.20 -12.80
N GLY A 255 -23.28 13.47 -13.73
CA GLY A 255 -24.66 13.64 -14.16
C GLY A 255 -25.73 13.30 -13.13
N ARG A 256 -25.37 12.70 -12.00
CA ARG A 256 -26.30 12.39 -10.89
C ARG A 256 -26.82 13.64 -10.17
N ASP A 257 -26.07 14.74 -10.21
CA ASP A 257 -26.48 16.03 -9.67
C ASP A 257 -26.22 17.14 -10.71
N PRO A 258 -27.22 17.98 -11.02
CA PRO A 258 -27.07 19.07 -12.00
C PRO A 258 -25.91 20.01 -11.70
N ARG A 259 -25.58 20.23 -10.43
CA ARG A 259 -24.46 21.09 -9.99
C ARG A 259 -23.11 20.47 -10.34
N THR A 260 -22.94 19.17 -10.07
CA THR A 260 -21.69 18.46 -10.42
C THR A 260 -21.57 18.30 -11.92
N LYS A 261 -22.67 18.07 -12.64
CA LYS A 261 -22.66 18.04 -14.11
C LYS A 261 -22.20 19.37 -14.71
N ALA A 262 -22.64 20.49 -14.15
CA ALA A 262 -22.22 21.81 -14.60
C ALA A 262 -20.71 22.08 -14.37
N MET A 263 -20.11 21.49 -13.34
CA MET A 263 -18.67 21.65 -13.04
C MET A 263 -17.74 21.11 -14.13
N VAL A 264 -18.20 20.13 -14.90
CA VAL A 264 -17.43 19.38 -15.91
C VAL A 264 -17.98 19.57 -17.33
N ALA A 265 -18.92 20.50 -17.53
CA ALA A 265 -19.61 20.67 -18.80
C ALA A 265 -18.66 21.01 -19.97
N ASP A 266 -17.61 21.76 -19.70
CA ASP A 266 -16.63 22.21 -20.68
C ASP A 266 -15.38 21.34 -20.75
N MET A 267 -15.30 20.25 -19.96
CA MET A 267 -14.15 19.34 -19.95
C MET A 267 -14.25 18.32 -21.08
N THR A 268 -13.11 17.99 -21.65
CA THR A 268 -13.01 16.89 -22.63
C THR A 268 -13.07 15.52 -21.96
N ASP A 269 -13.16 14.45 -22.74
CA ASP A 269 -13.17 13.08 -22.20
C ASP A 269 -11.80 12.67 -21.63
N GLU A 270 -10.72 13.31 -22.07
CA GLU A 270 -9.35 13.06 -21.59
C GLU A 270 -9.05 13.79 -20.26
N GLU A 271 -9.67 14.96 -20.05
CA GLU A 271 -9.61 15.72 -18.79
C GLU A 271 -10.47 15.05 -17.71
#